data_4a33020c0919810990b80dec7fd31b76
#
_entry.id   4a33020c0919810990b80dec7fd31b76
#
_cell.length_a   1.000
_cell.length_b   1.000
_cell.length_c   1.000
_cell.angle_alpha   90.00
_cell.angle_beta   90.00
_cell.angle_gamma   90.00
#
_symmetry.space_group_name_H-M   'P 1'
#
loop_
_entity.id
_entity.type
_entity.pdbx_description
1 polymer ?
#
loop_
_entity_poly.entity_id
_entity_poly.type
_entity_poly.pdbx_seq_one_letter_code
_entity_poly.pdbx_strand_id
1 'polypeptide(L)'
;MKKYFSLGILILYGIVLGGIVGAVSWLFLYVVSSGIHFMWNELTGKFNLPYWTILVCSIGGILVGLCQKYLGEYPKLMPEVMAEFKETKRVDYKNVPKACVSALITLFFGASLGPEAALVNIIGGLSTLVGDFLKWIVKDKELEKYDSLVTEFSMEATIGLIFHAPLIGLTPLIEDDDSSVRKNIKTIVYSMTTAAGFGVLILLSQIDNRPSFIVHFGSFNLGMSEIISIIPLIICGILMALLYGGYGKILHKIFLPLKNYKIIRALIGGIILGIVGTWLPYTLFSGEHEVKVLVKEWSSLSIGILILISLVKLFLTEVCLSTGWRGGHIFPGVFSGVSMGYALSAIFSIDPVVTVTIVTTAFTSSVLRNAVVTLLLLVLFFPSSLIWIMLIAAFLSAYVLKRWDSRGNKEESVKKVI
;
A
#
# COMPACT_ATOMS: atom_id res chain seq x y z
N MET A 1 23.45 23.80 26.90
CA MET A 1 22.87 22.69 27.67
C MET A 1 21.38 22.46 27.33
N LYS A 2 20.48 23.45 27.40
CA LYS A 2 19.03 23.27 27.08
C LYS A 2 18.76 22.68 25.68
N LYS A 3 19.48 23.11 24.64
CA LYS A 3 19.30 22.60 23.26
C LYS A 3 19.64 21.11 23.09
N TYR A 4 20.67 20.61 23.79
CA TYR A 4 21.03 19.19 23.78
C TYR A 4 20.07 18.35 24.62
N PHE A 5 19.51 18.90 25.66
CA PHE A 5 18.50 18.24 26.50
C PHE A 5 17.20 18.05 25.72
N SER A 6 16.72 19.08 25.01
CA SER A 6 15.53 18.97 24.16
C SER A 6 15.72 18.00 23.00
N LEU A 7 16.91 17.94 22.38
CA LEU A 7 17.22 16.97 21.34
C LEU A 7 17.21 15.53 21.89
N GLY A 8 17.77 15.30 23.08
CA GLY A 8 17.75 13.97 23.73
C GLY A 8 16.32 13.48 24.01
N ILE A 9 15.44 14.39 24.47
CA ILE A 9 14.01 14.06 24.69
C ILE A 9 13.31 13.72 23.35
N LEU A 10 13.58 14.48 22.29
CA LEU A 10 13.01 14.20 20.96
C LEU A 10 13.46 12.85 20.39
N ILE A 11 14.73 12.49 20.56
CA ILE A 11 15.26 11.20 20.15
C ILE A 11 14.60 10.07 20.94
N LEU A 12 14.55 10.20 22.27
CA LEU A 12 13.89 9.20 23.14
C LEU A 12 12.42 9.02 22.76
N TYR A 13 11.74 10.12 22.51
CA TYR A 13 10.37 10.10 22.01
C TYR A 13 10.26 9.34 20.67
N GLY A 14 11.11 9.67 19.70
CA GLY A 14 11.12 8.96 18.42
C GLY A 14 11.32 7.45 18.58
N ILE A 15 12.25 7.04 19.47
CA ILE A 15 12.51 5.63 19.75
C ILE A 15 11.28 4.94 20.36
N VAL A 16 10.68 5.55 21.38
CA VAL A 16 9.49 4.98 22.05
C VAL A 16 8.31 4.91 21.09
N LEU A 17 8.07 5.97 20.35
CA LEU A 17 6.99 5.98 19.36
C LEU A 17 7.23 4.97 18.24
N GLY A 18 8.44 4.91 17.68
CA GLY A 18 8.80 3.93 16.68
C GLY A 18 8.60 2.50 17.18
N GLY A 19 9.02 2.21 18.41
CA GLY A 19 8.81 0.91 19.06
C GLY A 19 7.32 0.55 19.21
N ILE A 20 6.49 1.47 19.67
CA ILE A 20 5.03 1.28 19.79
C ILE A 20 4.41 1.04 18.40
N VAL A 21 4.76 1.86 17.43
CA VAL A 21 4.28 1.73 16.05
C VAL A 21 4.68 0.39 15.45
N GLY A 22 5.93 -0.02 15.61
CA GLY A 22 6.41 -1.33 15.15
C GLY A 22 5.65 -2.49 15.78
N ALA A 23 5.43 -2.45 17.10
CA ALA A 23 4.68 -3.47 17.83
C ALA A 23 3.21 -3.54 17.41
N VAL A 24 2.54 -2.40 17.26
CA VAL A 24 1.13 -2.35 16.85
C VAL A 24 0.96 -2.77 15.39
N SER A 25 1.88 -2.39 14.51
CA SER A 25 1.89 -2.84 13.11
C SER A 25 2.05 -4.36 13.03
N TRP A 26 3.01 -4.92 13.77
CA TRP A 26 3.20 -6.37 13.85
C TRP A 26 1.93 -7.07 14.38
N LEU A 27 1.36 -6.58 15.47
CA LEU A 27 0.14 -7.15 16.06
C LEU A 27 -1.03 -7.13 15.07
N PHE A 28 -1.23 -6.00 14.38
CA PHE A 28 -2.28 -5.88 13.36
C PHE A 28 -2.09 -6.89 12.23
N LEU A 29 -0.88 -6.97 11.66
CA LEU A 29 -0.56 -7.92 10.60
C LEU A 29 -0.65 -9.39 11.10
N TYR A 30 -0.27 -9.64 12.37
CA TYR A 30 -0.43 -10.94 13.01
C TYR A 30 -1.91 -11.36 13.05
N VAL A 31 -2.79 -10.47 13.53
CA VAL A 31 -4.24 -10.73 13.60
C VAL A 31 -4.81 -10.95 12.20
N VAL A 32 -4.42 -10.12 11.21
CA VAL A 32 -4.86 -10.27 9.82
C VAL A 32 -4.48 -11.64 9.26
N SER A 33 -3.24 -12.02 9.35
CA SER A 33 -2.75 -13.29 8.81
C SER A 33 -3.35 -14.50 9.54
N SER A 34 -3.49 -14.43 10.89
CA SER A 34 -4.12 -15.50 11.67
C SER A 34 -5.60 -15.63 11.34
N GLY A 35 -6.31 -14.51 11.15
CA GLY A 35 -7.72 -14.51 10.74
C GLY A 35 -7.92 -15.07 9.33
N ILE A 36 -7.05 -14.72 8.38
CA ILE A 36 -7.07 -15.30 7.04
C ILE A 36 -6.82 -16.82 7.11
N HIS A 37 -5.79 -17.25 7.84
CA HIS A 37 -5.50 -18.67 7.99
C HIS A 37 -6.68 -19.44 8.60
N PHE A 38 -7.29 -18.91 9.66
CA PHE A 38 -8.46 -19.52 10.29
C PHE A 38 -9.64 -19.64 9.31
N MET A 39 -9.99 -18.57 8.61
CA MET A 39 -11.15 -18.51 7.70
C MET A 39 -10.97 -19.38 6.46
N TRP A 40 -9.77 -19.39 5.87
CA TRP A 40 -9.52 -19.94 4.55
C TRP A 40 -8.84 -21.31 4.56
N ASN A 41 -8.22 -21.70 5.67
CA ASN A 41 -7.57 -23.02 5.79
C ASN A 41 -8.33 -23.91 6.79
N GLU A 42 -8.51 -23.46 8.03
CA GLU A 42 -9.10 -24.32 9.08
C GLU A 42 -10.61 -24.54 8.88
N LEU A 43 -11.37 -23.46 8.63
CA LEU A 43 -12.81 -23.59 8.41
C LEU A 43 -13.13 -24.27 7.09
N THR A 44 -12.37 -24.00 6.04
CA THR A 44 -12.52 -24.68 4.74
C THR A 44 -12.35 -26.18 4.90
N GLY A 45 -11.29 -26.61 5.61
CA GLY A 45 -11.01 -28.02 5.88
C GLY A 45 -12.10 -28.71 6.70
N LYS A 46 -12.77 -27.97 7.61
CA LYS A 46 -13.86 -28.52 8.45
C LYS A 46 -15.18 -28.69 7.71
N PHE A 47 -15.55 -27.70 6.90
CA PHE A 47 -16.88 -27.68 6.26
C PHE A 47 -16.88 -28.25 4.86
N ASN A 48 -15.75 -28.27 4.15
CA ASN A 48 -15.54 -28.81 2.79
C ASN A 48 -16.66 -28.45 1.79
N LEU A 49 -17.15 -27.21 1.84
CA LEU A 49 -18.24 -26.73 1.01
C LEU A 49 -17.72 -26.34 -0.40
N PRO A 50 -18.37 -26.81 -1.48
CA PRO A 50 -17.87 -26.58 -2.84
C PRO A 50 -17.83 -25.11 -3.26
N TYR A 51 -18.57 -24.24 -2.60
CA TYR A 51 -18.65 -22.80 -2.91
C TYR A 51 -18.20 -21.92 -1.73
N TRP A 52 -17.24 -22.42 -0.94
CA TRP A 52 -16.74 -21.73 0.26
C TRP A 52 -16.29 -20.30 -0.02
N THR A 53 -15.52 -20.08 -1.08
CA THR A 53 -15.02 -18.75 -1.48
C THR A 53 -16.14 -17.75 -1.72
N ILE A 54 -17.20 -18.16 -2.44
CA ILE A 54 -18.36 -17.30 -2.72
C ILE A 54 -19.10 -16.99 -1.44
N LEU A 55 -19.29 -17.98 -0.57
CA LEU A 55 -19.98 -17.81 0.70
C LEU A 55 -19.24 -16.82 1.61
N VAL A 56 -17.93 -17.04 1.81
CA VAL A 56 -17.09 -16.19 2.66
C VAL A 56 -17.06 -14.76 2.15
N CYS A 57 -16.77 -14.54 0.88
CA CYS A 57 -16.74 -13.20 0.31
C CYS A 57 -18.14 -12.51 0.36
N SER A 58 -19.23 -13.25 0.19
CA SER A 58 -20.58 -12.69 0.29
C SER A 58 -20.93 -12.27 1.72
N ILE A 59 -20.60 -13.10 2.71
CA ILE A 59 -20.74 -12.74 4.14
C ILE A 59 -19.88 -11.50 4.44
N GLY A 60 -18.65 -11.48 3.95
CA GLY A 60 -17.77 -10.32 4.03
C GLY A 60 -18.41 -9.06 3.46
N GLY A 61 -19.06 -9.16 2.30
CA GLY A 61 -19.79 -8.05 1.69
C GLY A 61 -20.89 -7.49 2.58
N ILE A 62 -21.67 -8.35 3.23
CA ILE A 62 -22.71 -7.93 4.20
C ILE A 62 -22.04 -7.21 5.38
N LEU A 63 -21.01 -7.78 5.97
CA LEU A 63 -20.32 -7.22 7.14
C LEU A 63 -19.64 -5.87 6.80
N VAL A 64 -18.97 -5.77 5.66
CA VAL A 64 -18.40 -4.51 5.17
C VAL A 64 -19.50 -3.45 5.00
N GLY A 65 -20.63 -3.83 4.39
CA GLY A 65 -21.77 -2.93 4.23
C GLY A 65 -22.37 -2.45 5.56
N LEU A 66 -22.44 -3.33 6.56
CA LEU A 66 -22.85 -2.99 7.93
C LEU A 66 -21.85 -2.03 8.60
N CYS A 67 -20.53 -2.31 8.48
CA CYS A 67 -19.49 -1.39 8.97
C CYS A 67 -19.63 -0.01 8.35
N GLN A 68 -19.81 0.09 7.05
CA GLN A 68 -20.01 1.38 6.39
C GLN A 68 -21.27 2.11 6.83
N LYS A 69 -22.33 1.37 7.13
CA LYS A 69 -23.60 1.96 7.57
C LYS A 69 -23.50 2.51 9.00
N TYR A 70 -22.84 1.78 9.91
CA TYR A 70 -22.85 2.09 11.35
C TYR A 70 -21.55 2.74 11.85
N LEU A 71 -20.39 2.36 11.31
CA LEU A 71 -19.09 2.91 11.72
C LEU A 71 -18.65 4.07 10.84
N GLY A 72 -19.16 4.16 9.59
CA GLY A 72 -18.75 5.12 8.60
C GLY A 72 -17.76 4.56 7.57
N GLU A 73 -17.23 5.44 6.74
CA GLU A 73 -16.33 5.04 5.64
C GLU A 73 -14.89 4.89 6.12
N TYR A 74 -14.65 3.86 6.96
CA TYR A 74 -13.34 3.51 7.50
C TYR A 74 -12.84 2.17 6.94
N PRO A 75 -11.49 1.96 6.90
CA PRO A 75 -10.45 2.96 7.11
C PRO A 75 -10.49 4.07 6.03
N LYS A 76 -10.07 5.28 6.39
CA LYS A 76 -9.81 6.33 5.41
C LYS A 76 -8.68 5.89 4.48
N LEU A 77 -8.79 6.20 3.19
CA LEU A 77 -7.73 5.90 2.24
C LEU A 77 -6.50 6.79 2.53
N MET A 78 -5.31 6.32 2.14
CA MET A 78 -4.06 7.03 2.39
C MET A 78 -4.10 8.52 1.97
N PRO A 79 -4.62 8.89 0.77
CA PRO A 79 -4.74 10.30 0.38
C PRO A 79 -5.67 11.11 1.30
N GLU A 80 -6.75 10.49 1.82
CA GLU A 80 -7.71 11.13 2.72
C GLU A 80 -7.04 11.44 4.09
N VAL A 81 -6.26 10.50 4.63
CA VAL A 81 -5.52 10.69 5.88
C VAL A 81 -4.43 11.73 5.72
N MET A 82 -3.71 11.71 4.61
CA MET A 82 -2.66 12.70 4.31
C MET A 82 -3.23 14.11 4.13
N ALA A 83 -4.42 14.24 3.53
CA ALA A 83 -5.12 15.53 3.42
C ALA A 83 -5.52 16.05 4.80
N GLU A 84 -6.15 15.21 5.64
CA GLU A 84 -6.50 15.56 7.02
C GLU A 84 -5.26 16.01 7.82
N PHE A 85 -4.15 15.28 7.69
CA PHE A 85 -2.91 15.62 8.36
C PHE A 85 -2.31 16.95 7.88
N LYS A 86 -2.35 17.22 6.56
CA LYS A 86 -1.87 18.50 6.01
C LYS A 86 -2.66 19.71 6.54
N GLU A 87 -3.98 19.56 6.68
CA GLU A 87 -4.87 20.61 7.16
C GLU A 87 -4.79 20.81 8.67
N THR A 88 -4.84 19.73 9.45
CA THR A 88 -4.99 19.77 10.91
C THR A 88 -3.70 19.51 11.66
N LYS A 89 -2.66 19.01 10.98
CA LYS A 89 -1.41 18.46 11.56
C LYS A 89 -1.65 17.33 12.57
N ARG A 90 -2.80 16.68 12.48
CA ARG A 90 -3.26 15.61 13.40
C ARG A 90 -4.05 14.57 12.63
N VAL A 91 -4.10 13.35 13.17
CA VAL A 91 -5.01 12.28 12.74
C VAL A 91 -5.90 11.93 13.93
N ASP A 92 -7.20 11.86 13.72
CA ASP A 92 -8.15 11.60 14.81
C ASP A 92 -8.06 10.15 15.32
N TYR A 93 -7.41 9.97 16.47
CA TYR A 93 -7.24 8.67 17.09
C TYR A 93 -8.54 8.06 17.65
N LYS A 94 -9.61 8.85 17.85
CA LYS A 94 -10.91 8.33 18.30
C LYS A 94 -11.54 7.38 17.28
N ASN A 95 -11.18 7.49 16.02
CA ASN A 95 -11.67 6.68 14.93
C ASN A 95 -10.79 5.45 14.62
N VAL A 96 -9.63 5.29 15.28
CA VAL A 96 -8.75 4.13 15.12
C VAL A 96 -9.47 2.79 15.36
N PRO A 97 -10.28 2.61 16.42
CA PRO A 97 -11.01 1.34 16.61
C PRO A 97 -11.96 1.02 15.45
N LYS A 98 -12.64 2.02 14.89
CA LYS A 98 -13.52 1.86 13.73
C LYS A 98 -12.73 1.44 12.49
N ALA A 99 -11.58 2.07 12.27
CA ALA A 99 -10.69 1.74 11.17
C ALA A 99 -10.14 0.30 11.30
N CYS A 100 -9.72 -0.11 12.51
CA CYS A 100 -9.27 -1.48 12.80
C CYS A 100 -10.35 -2.51 12.47
N VAL A 101 -11.55 -2.37 13.04
CA VAL A 101 -12.63 -3.35 12.85
C VAL A 101 -13.02 -3.45 11.38
N SER A 102 -13.23 -2.33 10.71
CA SER A 102 -13.60 -2.31 9.29
C SER A 102 -12.53 -2.93 8.41
N ALA A 103 -11.24 -2.67 8.70
CA ALA A 103 -10.13 -3.22 7.95
C ALA A 103 -9.98 -4.74 8.17
N LEU A 104 -10.07 -5.22 9.42
CA LEU A 104 -10.00 -6.64 9.72
C LEU A 104 -11.08 -7.42 8.97
N ILE A 105 -12.33 -6.92 8.97
CA ILE A 105 -13.42 -7.53 8.20
C ILE A 105 -13.09 -7.54 6.71
N THR A 106 -12.64 -6.42 6.14
CA THR A 106 -12.26 -6.34 4.73
C THR A 106 -11.19 -7.38 4.37
N LEU A 107 -10.12 -7.45 5.16
CA LEU A 107 -8.97 -8.31 4.89
C LEU A 107 -9.25 -9.79 5.14
N PHE A 108 -10.01 -10.14 6.20
CA PHE A 108 -10.34 -11.54 6.50
C PHE A 108 -11.19 -12.19 5.42
N PHE A 109 -12.07 -11.43 4.79
CA PHE A 109 -13.04 -11.94 3.82
C PHE A 109 -12.58 -11.87 2.38
N GLY A 110 -11.25 -11.84 2.16
CA GLY A 110 -10.63 -12.07 0.85
C GLY A 110 -10.57 -10.86 -0.08
N ALA A 111 -10.80 -9.64 0.42
CA ALA A 111 -10.71 -8.44 -0.40
C ALA A 111 -9.40 -8.37 -1.19
N SER A 112 -9.47 -8.02 -2.46
CA SER A 112 -8.29 -7.73 -3.30
C SER A 112 -7.70 -6.36 -2.94
N LEU A 113 -7.36 -6.18 -1.66
CA LEU A 113 -6.87 -4.93 -1.06
C LEU A 113 -5.79 -5.25 -0.02
N GLY A 114 -4.89 -4.29 0.18
CA GLY A 114 -3.82 -4.40 1.16
C GLY A 114 -4.12 -3.72 2.50
N PRO A 115 -3.34 -4.00 3.54
CA PRO A 115 -3.50 -3.47 4.89
C PRO A 115 -3.09 -2.00 5.04
N GLU A 116 -2.50 -1.39 4.00
CA GLU A 116 -1.84 -0.09 4.05
C GLU A 116 -2.78 1.03 4.54
N ALA A 117 -4.03 1.05 4.07
CA ALA A 117 -4.99 2.06 4.49
C ALA A 117 -5.31 1.94 5.99
N ALA A 118 -5.45 0.72 6.51
CA ALA A 118 -5.66 0.48 7.93
C ALA A 118 -4.48 0.94 8.76
N LEU A 119 -3.28 0.54 8.36
CA LEU A 119 -2.04 0.88 9.07
C LEU A 119 -1.83 2.41 9.12
N VAL A 120 -2.07 3.14 8.02
CA VAL A 120 -1.96 4.62 8.03
C VAL A 120 -2.93 5.24 9.03
N ASN A 121 -4.18 4.75 9.14
CA ASN A 121 -5.15 5.25 10.11
C ASN A 121 -4.73 4.93 11.56
N ILE A 122 -4.32 3.68 11.81
CA ILE A 122 -3.92 3.21 13.15
C ILE A 122 -2.70 3.99 13.64
N ILE A 123 -1.68 4.09 12.82
CA ILE A 123 -0.40 4.65 13.21
C ILE A 123 -0.46 6.17 13.25
N GLY A 124 -1.16 6.79 12.29
CA GLY A 124 -1.40 8.24 12.34
C GLY A 124 -2.15 8.65 13.62
N GLY A 125 -3.18 7.88 13.98
CA GLY A 125 -3.90 8.08 15.25
C GLY A 125 -3.03 7.85 16.48
N LEU A 126 -2.23 6.76 16.51
CA LEU A 126 -1.30 6.50 17.62
C LEU A 126 -0.23 7.58 17.75
N SER A 127 0.32 8.05 16.63
CA SER A 127 1.30 9.15 16.65
C SER A 127 0.72 10.41 17.28
N THR A 128 -0.53 10.74 16.96
CA THR A 128 -1.24 11.87 17.58
C THR A 128 -1.50 11.62 19.06
N LEU A 129 -1.94 10.42 19.45
CA LEU A 129 -2.21 10.05 20.84
C LEU A 129 -0.95 10.13 21.71
N VAL A 130 0.17 9.59 21.22
CA VAL A 130 1.45 9.62 21.94
C VAL A 130 1.98 11.05 22.02
N GLY A 131 1.80 11.88 20.97
CA GLY A 131 2.10 13.30 20.99
C GLY A 131 1.33 14.04 22.09
N ASP A 132 0.01 13.80 22.19
CA ASP A 132 -0.84 14.40 23.23
C ASP A 132 -0.44 13.96 24.64
N PHE A 133 -0.10 12.68 24.82
CA PHE A 133 0.36 12.14 26.10
C PHE A 133 1.68 12.78 26.56
N LEU A 134 2.60 13.00 25.64
CA LEU A 134 3.86 13.68 25.97
C LEU A 134 3.68 15.14 26.34
N LYS A 135 2.80 15.86 25.66
CA LYS A 135 2.46 17.24 26.04
C LYS A 135 1.92 17.31 27.45
N TRP A 136 1.15 16.31 27.84
CA TRP A 136 0.60 16.22 29.19
C TRP A 136 1.70 16.00 30.27
N ILE A 137 2.73 15.18 29.93
CA ILE A 137 3.85 14.91 30.86
C ILE A 137 4.85 16.07 30.89
N VAL A 138 5.24 16.58 29.72
CA VAL A 138 6.30 17.60 29.59
C VAL A 138 5.65 18.94 29.31
N LYS A 139 5.37 19.69 30.37
CA LYS A 139 4.79 21.04 30.32
C LYS A 139 5.79 22.12 29.85
N ASP A 140 6.66 21.82 28.92
CA ASP A 140 7.69 22.75 28.44
C ASP A 140 7.25 23.39 27.11
N LYS A 141 7.10 24.73 27.12
CA LYS A 141 6.73 25.55 25.97
C LYS A 141 7.71 25.44 24.78
N GLU A 142 8.95 25.04 25.02
CA GLU A 142 9.91 24.82 23.94
C GLU A 142 9.59 23.53 23.15
N LEU A 143 8.99 22.53 23.79
CA LEU A 143 8.57 21.29 23.12
C LEU A 143 7.30 21.49 22.29
N GLU A 144 6.42 22.41 22.63
CA GLU A 144 5.27 22.78 21.78
C GLU A 144 5.70 23.22 20.36
N LYS A 145 6.88 23.85 20.26
CA LYS A 145 7.44 24.27 18.97
C LYS A 145 7.87 23.11 18.07
N TYR A 146 8.12 21.94 18.64
CA TYR A 146 8.53 20.73 17.94
C TYR A 146 7.40 19.72 17.75
N ASP A 147 6.22 19.96 18.30
CA ASP A 147 5.09 19.03 18.29
C ASP A 147 4.59 18.71 16.88
N SER A 148 4.40 19.72 16.04
CA SER A 148 4.03 19.50 14.63
C SER A 148 5.11 18.74 13.87
N LEU A 149 6.38 18.98 14.20
CA LEU A 149 7.51 18.28 13.61
C LEU A 149 7.52 16.80 14.01
N VAL A 150 7.30 16.52 15.29
CA VAL A 150 7.33 15.16 15.82
C VAL A 150 6.17 14.33 15.26
N THR A 151 4.98 14.90 15.16
CA THR A 151 3.82 14.22 14.56
C THR A 151 4.06 13.97 13.07
N GLU A 152 4.63 14.93 12.35
CA GLU A 152 5.00 14.82 10.94
C GLU A 152 6.00 13.67 10.71
N PHE A 153 7.11 13.63 11.52
CA PHE A 153 8.11 12.57 11.39
C PHE A 153 7.60 11.19 11.76
N SER A 154 6.70 11.13 12.72
CA SER A 154 6.09 9.88 13.13
C SER A 154 5.21 9.30 12.03
N MET A 155 4.47 10.17 11.33
CA MET A 155 3.68 9.76 10.17
C MET A 155 4.56 9.26 9.02
N GLU A 156 5.66 9.95 8.74
CA GLU A 156 6.59 9.61 7.68
C GLU A 156 7.38 8.32 7.98
N ALA A 157 7.89 8.18 9.20
CA ALA A 157 8.52 6.95 9.66
C ALA A 157 7.55 5.75 9.58
N THR A 158 6.29 6.02 9.85
CA THR A 158 5.18 5.09 9.78
C THR A 158 4.92 4.57 8.37
N ILE A 159 4.89 5.45 7.38
CA ILE A 159 4.73 5.05 5.97
C ILE A 159 5.85 4.08 5.59
N GLY A 160 7.08 4.35 6.02
CA GLY A 160 8.20 3.43 5.84
C GLY A 160 7.94 2.05 6.46
N LEU A 161 7.38 1.98 7.66
CA LEU A 161 7.05 0.74 8.35
C LEU A 161 5.92 -0.04 7.65
N ILE A 162 4.89 0.65 7.18
CA ILE A 162 3.74 0.05 6.50
C ILE A 162 4.17 -0.73 5.25
N PHE A 163 5.05 -0.12 4.47
CA PHE A 163 5.52 -0.72 3.22
C PHE A 163 6.77 -1.57 3.38
N HIS A 164 7.26 -1.80 4.61
CA HIS A 164 8.56 -2.42 4.87
C HIS A 164 9.70 -1.76 4.07
N ALA A 165 9.55 -0.48 3.76
CA ALA A 165 10.45 0.33 2.96
C ALA A 165 10.91 1.56 3.76
N PRO A 166 11.92 1.40 4.65
CA PRO A 166 12.37 2.45 5.57
C PRO A 166 12.79 3.74 4.86
N LEU A 167 13.12 3.66 3.58
CA LEU A 167 13.55 4.81 2.80
C LEU A 167 12.40 5.72 2.34
N ILE A 168 11.16 5.24 2.30
CA ILE A 168 10.00 6.09 1.89
C ILE A 168 9.85 7.31 2.77
N GLY A 169 10.04 7.18 4.06
CA GLY A 169 9.92 8.31 4.96
C GLY A 169 11.03 9.36 4.82
N LEU A 170 12.03 9.14 3.95
CA LEU A 170 13.00 10.16 3.56
C LEU A 170 12.44 11.10 2.47
N THR A 171 11.28 10.78 1.89
CA THR A 171 10.68 11.59 0.80
C THR A 171 10.56 13.07 1.16
N PRO A 172 10.03 13.47 2.34
CA PRO A 172 9.93 14.88 2.69
C PRO A 172 11.28 15.56 2.90
N LEU A 173 12.30 14.80 3.36
CA LEU A 173 13.66 15.33 3.50
C LEU A 173 14.31 15.64 2.15
N ILE A 174 13.86 14.97 1.09
CA ILE A 174 14.34 15.17 -0.29
C ILE A 174 13.55 16.30 -0.96
N GLU A 175 12.24 16.41 -0.68
CA GLU A 175 11.34 17.37 -1.32
C GLU A 175 11.25 18.72 -0.61
N ASP A 176 11.72 18.84 0.67
CA ASP A 176 11.61 20.06 1.48
C ASP A 176 12.82 20.98 1.33
N ASP A 177 12.58 22.27 1.05
CA ASP A 177 13.58 23.35 0.92
C ASP A 177 13.97 24.02 2.25
N ASP A 178 13.68 23.37 3.39
CA ASP A 178 13.82 23.97 4.72
C ASP A 178 15.29 24.11 5.19
N SER A 179 15.54 25.05 6.14
CA SER A 179 16.86 25.41 6.62
C SER A 179 17.69 24.20 7.10
N SER A 180 18.99 24.16 6.80
CA SER A 180 19.89 23.04 7.05
C SER A 180 19.91 22.49 8.49
N VAL A 181 19.72 23.34 9.51
CA VAL A 181 19.74 22.93 10.94
C VAL A 181 18.45 22.17 11.32
N ARG A 182 17.32 22.60 10.79
CA ARG A 182 16.02 21.96 11.01
C ARG A 182 15.98 20.61 10.30
N LYS A 183 16.53 20.54 9.11
CA LYS A 183 16.68 19.32 8.30
C LYS A 183 17.49 18.25 9.02
N ASN A 184 18.63 18.62 9.65
CA ASN A 184 19.47 17.65 10.37
C ASN A 184 18.77 17.04 11.60
N ILE A 185 18.05 17.84 12.38
CA ILE A 185 17.29 17.35 13.55
C ILE A 185 16.17 16.40 13.06
N LYS A 186 15.47 16.80 12.01
CA LYS A 186 14.48 15.99 11.32
C LYS A 186 15.05 14.63 10.98
N THR A 187 16.14 14.60 10.24
CA THR A 187 16.77 13.36 9.77
C THR A 187 17.15 12.44 10.94
N ILE A 188 17.72 12.97 12.03
CA ILE A 188 18.11 12.17 13.19
C ILE A 188 16.89 11.53 13.86
N VAL A 189 15.87 12.32 14.17
CA VAL A 189 14.65 11.82 14.83
C VAL A 189 13.95 10.80 13.96
N TYR A 190 13.79 11.08 12.65
CA TYR A 190 13.24 10.16 11.69
C TYR A 190 13.99 8.82 11.64
N SER A 191 15.32 8.88 11.49
CA SER A 191 16.16 7.68 11.42
C SER A 191 16.05 6.83 12.69
N MET A 192 16.01 7.45 13.87
CA MET A 192 15.87 6.75 15.14
C MET A 192 14.47 6.13 15.31
N THR A 193 13.42 6.86 14.94
CA THR A 193 12.04 6.35 14.97
C THR A 193 11.86 5.16 14.03
N THR A 194 12.37 5.27 12.82
CA THR A 194 12.31 4.21 11.80
C THR A 194 13.12 3.00 12.24
N ALA A 195 14.36 3.19 12.71
CA ALA A 195 15.22 2.11 13.17
C ALA A 195 14.61 1.36 14.37
N ALA A 196 14.04 2.08 15.34
CA ALA A 196 13.37 1.48 16.49
C ALA A 196 12.12 0.68 16.05
N GLY A 197 11.28 1.25 15.15
CA GLY A 197 10.09 0.59 14.65
C GLY A 197 10.40 -0.68 13.87
N PHE A 198 11.36 -0.63 12.94
CA PHE A 198 11.82 -1.82 12.21
C PHE A 198 12.51 -2.84 13.12
N GLY A 199 13.31 -2.38 14.09
CA GLY A 199 13.95 -3.25 15.07
C GLY A 199 12.91 -4.07 15.84
N VAL A 200 11.88 -3.43 16.38
CA VAL A 200 10.79 -4.11 17.10
C VAL A 200 10.00 -5.02 16.17
N LEU A 201 9.67 -4.58 14.96
CA LEU A 201 8.93 -5.37 13.98
C LEU A 201 9.71 -6.65 13.60
N ILE A 202 11.02 -6.55 13.36
CA ILE A 202 11.87 -7.68 13.02
C ILE A 202 11.98 -8.65 14.23
N LEU A 203 12.19 -8.14 15.45
CA LEU A 203 12.29 -8.96 16.66
C LEU A 203 10.99 -9.73 16.90
N LEU A 204 9.84 -9.08 16.78
CA LEU A 204 8.55 -9.73 16.97
C LEU A 204 8.22 -10.72 15.85
N SER A 205 8.65 -10.44 14.62
CA SER A 205 8.47 -11.34 13.48
C SER A 205 9.27 -12.66 13.63
N GLN A 206 10.38 -12.65 14.37
CA GLN A 206 11.13 -13.86 14.68
C GLN A 206 10.37 -14.81 15.61
N ILE A 207 9.49 -14.29 16.47
CA ILE A 207 8.68 -15.10 17.40
C ILE A 207 7.66 -15.94 16.62
N ASP A 208 7.20 -15.44 15.49
CA ASP A 208 6.10 -16.02 14.73
C ASP A 208 6.54 -16.87 13.53
N ASN A 209 7.85 -17.04 13.31
CA ASN A 209 8.43 -17.77 12.18
C ASN A 209 7.82 -17.41 10.80
N ARG A 210 7.28 -16.21 10.64
CA ARG A 210 6.68 -15.78 9.37
C ARG A 210 7.75 -15.41 8.36
N PRO A 211 7.57 -15.80 7.10
CA PRO A 211 8.50 -15.41 6.06
C PRO A 211 8.49 -13.89 5.87
N SER A 212 9.70 -13.31 5.71
CA SER A 212 9.89 -11.88 5.39
C SER A 212 8.94 -11.40 4.30
N PHE A 213 8.43 -10.17 4.39
CA PHE A 213 7.65 -9.53 3.31
C PHE A 213 8.47 -9.27 2.05
N ILE A 214 9.79 -9.20 2.18
CA ILE A 214 10.69 -8.93 1.05
C ILE A 214 10.79 -10.18 0.20
N VAL A 215 10.43 -10.05 -1.07
CA VAL A 215 10.58 -11.09 -2.09
C VAL A 215 11.92 -10.91 -2.77
N HIS A 216 12.75 -11.93 -2.78
CA HIS A 216 13.99 -11.93 -3.55
C HIS A 216 13.75 -12.55 -4.92
N PHE A 217 13.93 -11.77 -5.99
CA PHE A 217 13.68 -12.21 -7.37
C PHE A 217 14.83 -13.01 -7.98
N GLY A 218 15.91 -13.23 -7.26
CA GLY A 218 17.05 -14.03 -7.73
C GLY A 218 18.09 -13.26 -8.55
N SER A 219 18.93 -14.01 -9.29
CA SER A 219 19.94 -13.45 -10.19
C SER A 219 19.32 -13.09 -11.53
N PHE A 220 19.92 -12.14 -12.25
CA PHE A 220 19.50 -11.69 -13.56
C PHE A 220 20.67 -11.56 -14.51
N ASN A 221 20.37 -11.60 -15.81
CA ASN A 221 21.31 -11.32 -16.89
C ASN A 221 20.85 -10.07 -17.63
N LEU A 222 21.76 -9.12 -17.85
CA LEU A 222 21.49 -7.89 -18.57
C LEU A 222 22.23 -7.93 -19.90
N GLY A 223 21.52 -8.27 -20.97
CA GLY A 223 22.04 -8.26 -22.33
C GLY A 223 21.48 -7.09 -23.15
N MET A 224 21.76 -7.09 -24.43
CA MET A 224 21.29 -6.06 -25.36
C MET A 224 19.77 -6.11 -25.56
N SER A 225 19.18 -7.32 -25.52
CA SER A 225 17.73 -7.56 -25.61
C SER A 225 16.97 -6.87 -24.48
N GLU A 226 17.49 -6.97 -23.25
CA GLU A 226 16.92 -6.34 -22.06
C GLU A 226 16.95 -4.82 -22.16
N ILE A 227 18.08 -4.27 -22.62
CA ILE A 227 18.26 -2.82 -22.78
C ILE A 227 17.31 -2.25 -23.83
N ILE A 228 17.17 -2.89 -24.99
CA ILE A 228 16.26 -2.46 -26.06
C ILE A 228 14.80 -2.52 -25.59
N SER A 229 14.47 -3.48 -24.74
CA SER A 229 13.10 -3.71 -24.25
C SER A 229 12.67 -2.75 -23.14
N ILE A 230 13.55 -1.93 -22.58
CA ILE A 230 13.23 -0.99 -21.47
C ILE A 230 12.02 -0.11 -21.84
N ILE A 231 12.05 0.54 -23.00
CA ILE A 231 10.97 1.46 -23.40
C ILE A 231 9.64 0.75 -23.67
N PRO A 232 9.57 -0.35 -24.45
CA PRO A 232 8.34 -1.11 -24.61
C PRO A 232 7.74 -1.61 -23.29
N LEU A 233 8.57 -2.06 -22.35
CA LEU A 233 8.12 -2.53 -21.03
C LEU A 233 7.58 -1.39 -20.16
N ILE A 234 8.21 -0.21 -20.20
CA ILE A 234 7.69 1.00 -19.54
C ILE A 234 6.32 1.38 -20.12
N ILE A 235 6.17 1.36 -21.45
CA ILE A 235 4.88 1.64 -22.09
C ILE A 235 3.81 0.65 -21.61
N CYS A 236 4.14 -0.64 -21.51
CA CYS A 236 3.20 -1.63 -20.97
C CYS A 236 2.76 -1.29 -19.54
N GLY A 237 3.68 -0.93 -18.64
CA GLY A 237 3.35 -0.50 -17.29
C GLY A 237 2.45 0.74 -17.25
N ILE A 238 2.70 1.72 -18.13
CA ILE A 238 1.84 2.90 -18.29
C ILE A 238 0.45 2.51 -18.76
N LEU A 239 0.33 1.64 -19.77
CA LEU A 239 -0.96 1.17 -20.29
C LEU A 239 -1.76 0.42 -19.24
N MET A 240 -1.11 -0.42 -18.42
CA MET A 240 -1.75 -1.06 -17.27
C MET A 240 -2.31 -0.04 -16.27
N ALA A 241 -1.58 1.02 -15.98
CA ALA A 241 -2.05 2.07 -15.08
C ALA A 241 -3.21 2.89 -15.65
N LEU A 242 -3.21 3.14 -16.96
CA LEU A 242 -4.35 3.75 -17.65
C LEU A 242 -5.58 2.86 -17.61
N LEU A 243 -5.41 1.55 -17.83
CA LEU A 243 -6.48 0.55 -17.72
C LEU A 243 -7.04 0.51 -16.30
N TYR A 244 -6.17 0.49 -15.29
CA TYR A 244 -6.56 0.54 -13.88
C TYR A 244 -7.41 1.78 -13.58
N GLY A 245 -6.95 2.96 -13.98
CA GLY A 245 -7.73 4.19 -13.86
C GLY A 245 -9.05 4.17 -14.65
N GLY A 246 -9.09 3.47 -15.79
CA GLY A 246 -10.29 3.22 -16.58
C GLY A 246 -11.30 2.34 -15.82
N TYR A 247 -10.86 1.25 -15.20
CA TYR A 247 -11.70 0.42 -14.33
C TYR A 247 -12.34 1.24 -13.22
N GLY A 248 -11.54 2.06 -12.51
CA GLY A 248 -12.04 2.92 -11.45
C GLY A 248 -13.14 3.86 -11.91
N LYS A 249 -12.94 4.56 -13.02
CA LYS A 249 -13.95 5.48 -13.59
C LYS A 249 -15.25 4.77 -13.97
N ILE A 250 -15.14 3.62 -14.65
CA ILE A 250 -16.31 2.86 -15.12
C ILE A 250 -17.06 2.26 -13.93
N LEU A 251 -16.36 1.57 -13.03
CA LEU A 251 -17.00 0.91 -11.88
C LEU A 251 -17.59 1.93 -10.91
N HIS A 252 -16.92 3.04 -10.64
CA HIS A 252 -17.49 4.11 -9.83
C HIS A 252 -18.81 4.63 -10.41
N LYS A 253 -18.87 4.84 -11.74
CA LYS A 253 -20.10 5.25 -12.42
C LYS A 253 -21.22 4.20 -12.32
N ILE A 254 -20.88 2.91 -12.46
CA ILE A 254 -21.82 1.78 -12.35
C ILE A 254 -22.40 1.69 -10.92
N PHE A 255 -21.56 1.83 -9.90
CA PHE A 255 -21.99 1.69 -8.50
C PHE A 255 -22.48 2.97 -7.84
N LEU A 256 -22.40 4.13 -8.53
CA LEU A 256 -22.87 5.42 -8.04
C LEU A 256 -24.37 5.42 -7.66
N PRO A 257 -25.30 4.80 -8.43
CA PRO A 257 -26.71 4.72 -8.06
C PRO A 257 -26.95 3.96 -6.74
N LEU A 258 -26.06 3.05 -6.38
CA LEU A 258 -26.14 2.23 -5.15
C LEU A 258 -25.45 2.90 -3.95
N LYS A 259 -24.99 4.15 -4.05
CA LYS A 259 -24.27 4.86 -2.97
C LYS A 259 -25.03 4.84 -1.63
N ASN A 260 -26.34 5.00 -1.68
CA ASN A 260 -27.21 5.01 -0.48
C ASN A 260 -27.52 3.60 0.06
N TYR A 261 -27.35 2.57 -0.76
CA TYR A 261 -27.62 1.16 -0.41
C TYR A 261 -26.32 0.45 -0.04
N LYS A 262 -25.61 0.94 1.01
CA LYS A 262 -24.26 0.51 1.39
C LYS A 262 -24.10 -1.00 1.51
N ILE A 263 -25.09 -1.70 2.13
CA ILE A 263 -25.04 -3.17 2.33
C ILE A 263 -25.16 -3.91 0.99
N ILE A 264 -26.13 -3.52 0.15
CA ILE A 264 -26.34 -4.18 -1.15
C ILE A 264 -25.12 -3.94 -2.06
N ARG A 265 -24.60 -2.72 -2.07
CA ARG A 265 -23.41 -2.37 -2.86
C ARG A 265 -22.19 -3.21 -2.46
N ALA A 266 -21.91 -3.34 -1.16
CA ALA A 266 -20.80 -4.12 -0.66
C ALA A 266 -20.99 -5.64 -0.86
N LEU A 267 -22.23 -6.13 -0.74
CA LEU A 267 -22.58 -7.53 -1.02
C LEU A 267 -22.32 -7.88 -2.49
N ILE A 268 -22.71 -7.03 -3.44
CA ILE A 268 -22.43 -7.23 -4.87
C ILE A 268 -20.91 -7.35 -5.09
N GLY A 269 -20.11 -6.47 -4.46
CA GLY A 269 -18.65 -6.57 -4.49
C GLY A 269 -18.14 -7.91 -3.97
N GLY A 270 -18.68 -8.37 -2.82
CA GLY A 270 -18.34 -9.67 -2.24
C GLY A 270 -18.69 -10.86 -3.14
N ILE A 271 -19.86 -10.83 -3.79
CA ILE A 271 -20.27 -11.88 -4.74
C ILE A 271 -19.32 -11.93 -5.94
N ILE A 272 -19.01 -10.77 -6.56
CA ILE A 272 -18.07 -10.70 -7.68
C ILE A 272 -16.70 -11.23 -7.26
N LEU A 273 -16.19 -10.78 -6.09
CA LEU A 273 -14.93 -11.22 -5.52
C LEU A 273 -14.92 -12.73 -5.30
N GLY A 274 -15.99 -13.30 -4.74
CA GLY A 274 -16.13 -14.73 -4.48
C GLY A 274 -16.17 -15.57 -5.74
N ILE A 275 -16.94 -15.16 -6.75
CA ILE A 275 -17.03 -15.87 -8.04
C ILE A 275 -15.67 -15.87 -8.73
N VAL A 276 -15.04 -14.69 -8.89
CA VAL A 276 -13.76 -14.59 -9.57
C VAL A 276 -12.65 -15.29 -8.78
N GLY A 277 -12.62 -15.13 -7.45
CA GLY A 277 -11.64 -15.77 -6.58
C GLY A 277 -11.72 -17.30 -6.56
N THR A 278 -12.89 -17.89 -6.85
CA THR A 278 -13.04 -19.34 -7.00
C THR A 278 -12.29 -19.87 -8.24
N TRP A 279 -12.31 -19.12 -9.34
CA TRP A 279 -11.63 -19.48 -10.59
C TRP A 279 -10.16 -19.06 -10.64
N LEU A 280 -9.85 -17.91 -9.99
CA LEU A 280 -8.52 -17.31 -9.99
C LEU A 280 -8.10 -16.96 -8.56
N PRO A 281 -7.70 -17.93 -7.72
CA PRO A 281 -7.37 -17.70 -6.31
C PRO A 281 -6.29 -16.63 -6.07
N TYR A 282 -5.32 -16.50 -6.97
CA TYR A 282 -4.27 -15.46 -6.90
C TYR A 282 -4.81 -14.02 -6.89
N THR A 283 -6.07 -13.82 -7.28
CA THR A 283 -6.67 -12.48 -7.34
C THR A 283 -7.28 -12.04 -6.01
N LEU A 284 -7.45 -12.93 -5.05
CA LEU A 284 -7.87 -12.62 -3.68
C LEU A 284 -6.73 -11.96 -2.89
N PHE A 285 -7.07 -11.37 -1.75
CA PHE A 285 -6.16 -10.74 -0.80
C PHE A 285 -5.29 -9.61 -1.37
N SER A 286 -4.30 -9.16 -0.59
CA SER A 286 -3.40 -8.07 -0.98
C SER A 286 -2.45 -8.42 -2.15
N GLY A 287 -2.09 -9.67 -2.29
CA GLY A 287 -1.05 -10.11 -3.23
C GLY A 287 0.35 -10.25 -2.59
N GLU A 288 0.57 -9.81 -1.35
CA GLU A 288 1.88 -9.91 -0.68
C GLU A 288 2.37 -11.35 -0.52
N HIS A 289 1.47 -12.24 -0.12
CA HIS A 289 1.78 -13.65 0.03
C HIS A 289 1.82 -14.34 -1.34
N GLU A 290 0.88 -14.01 -2.19
CA GLU A 290 0.71 -14.59 -3.51
C GLU A 290 1.88 -14.27 -4.45
N VAL A 291 2.55 -13.11 -4.31
CA VAL A 291 3.80 -12.81 -5.05
C VAL A 291 4.87 -13.86 -4.77
N LYS A 292 5.03 -14.32 -3.52
CA LYS A 292 6.04 -15.34 -3.18
C LYS A 292 5.77 -16.69 -3.84
N VAL A 293 4.49 -17.05 -3.92
CA VAL A 293 4.06 -18.27 -4.62
C VAL A 293 4.30 -18.08 -6.12
N LEU A 294 3.88 -16.94 -6.66
CA LEU A 294 4.03 -16.63 -8.09
C LEU A 294 5.50 -16.64 -8.54
N VAL A 295 6.43 -16.08 -7.75
CA VAL A 295 7.88 -16.09 -8.05
C VAL A 295 8.43 -17.52 -8.19
N LYS A 296 7.86 -18.48 -7.48
CA LYS A 296 8.29 -19.90 -7.56
C LYS A 296 7.61 -20.65 -8.69
N GLU A 297 6.38 -20.32 -9.01
CA GLU A 297 5.50 -21.10 -9.86
C GLU A 297 5.22 -20.48 -11.23
N TRP A 298 5.65 -19.23 -11.51
CA TRP A 298 5.33 -18.51 -12.73
C TRP A 298 5.67 -19.30 -14.01
N SER A 299 6.76 -20.05 -14.00
CA SER A 299 7.21 -20.83 -15.15
C SER A 299 6.31 -22.05 -15.46
N SER A 300 5.50 -22.49 -14.49
CA SER A 300 4.51 -23.57 -14.68
C SER A 300 3.16 -23.03 -15.17
N LEU A 301 2.93 -21.71 -15.07
CA LEU A 301 1.71 -21.07 -15.51
C LEU A 301 1.78 -20.69 -16.99
N SER A 302 0.67 -20.81 -17.71
CA SER A 302 0.61 -20.33 -19.09
C SER A 302 0.67 -18.80 -19.15
N ILE A 303 1.22 -18.26 -20.23
CA ILE A 303 1.30 -16.80 -20.48
C ILE A 303 -0.09 -16.15 -20.36
N GLY A 304 -1.11 -16.80 -20.93
CA GLY A 304 -2.49 -16.30 -20.86
C GLY A 304 -3.03 -16.22 -19.42
N ILE A 305 -2.69 -17.16 -18.55
CA ILE A 305 -3.07 -17.14 -17.15
C ILE A 305 -2.35 -16.00 -16.41
N LEU A 306 -1.07 -15.78 -16.65
CA LEU A 306 -0.31 -14.68 -16.03
C LEU A 306 -0.89 -13.30 -16.39
N ILE A 307 -1.23 -13.09 -17.67
CA ILE A 307 -1.90 -11.86 -18.14
C ILE A 307 -3.27 -11.72 -17.47
N LEU A 308 -4.06 -12.81 -17.47
CA LEU A 308 -5.41 -12.81 -16.88
C LEU A 308 -5.37 -12.47 -15.38
N ILE A 309 -4.50 -13.11 -14.61
CA ILE A 309 -4.31 -12.83 -13.18
C ILE A 309 -3.98 -11.35 -12.96
N SER A 310 -3.04 -10.80 -13.73
CA SER A 310 -2.64 -9.40 -13.63
C SER A 310 -3.82 -8.46 -13.86
N LEU A 311 -4.54 -8.61 -14.96
CA LEU A 311 -5.64 -7.70 -15.34
C LEU A 311 -6.86 -7.85 -14.44
N VAL A 312 -7.21 -9.08 -14.07
CA VAL A 312 -8.34 -9.37 -13.17
C VAL A 312 -8.06 -8.91 -11.75
N LYS A 313 -6.81 -9.00 -11.27
CA LYS A 313 -6.43 -8.44 -9.96
C LYS A 313 -6.69 -6.94 -9.89
N LEU A 314 -6.27 -6.19 -10.91
CA LEU A 314 -6.54 -4.74 -10.99
C LEU A 314 -8.04 -4.45 -11.05
N PHE A 315 -8.79 -5.23 -11.82
CA PHE A 315 -10.25 -5.10 -11.89
C PHE A 315 -10.92 -5.35 -10.54
N LEU A 316 -10.56 -6.44 -9.83
CA LEU A 316 -11.13 -6.76 -8.53
C LEU A 316 -10.76 -5.73 -7.45
N THR A 317 -9.55 -5.18 -7.50
CA THR A 317 -9.14 -4.08 -6.61
C THR A 317 -10.10 -2.90 -6.76
N GLU A 318 -10.42 -2.51 -7.99
CA GLU A 318 -11.36 -1.42 -8.26
C GLU A 318 -12.83 -1.80 -7.97
N VAL A 319 -13.22 -3.07 -8.15
CA VAL A 319 -14.52 -3.56 -7.68
C VAL A 319 -14.65 -3.39 -6.18
N CYS A 320 -13.65 -3.82 -5.40
CA CYS A 320 -13.63 -3.64 -3.95
C CYS A 320 -13.79 -2.16 -3.57
N LEU A 321 -12.95 -1.28 -4.11
CA LEU A 321 -13.00 0.16 -3.81
C LEU A 321 -14.34 0.79 -4.21
N SER A 322 -14.83 0.49 -5.41
CA SER A 322 -16.09 1.05 -5.94
C SER A 322 -17.33 0.53 -5.23
N THR A 323 -17.29 -0.65 -4.65
CA THR A 323 -18.40 -1.23 -3.87
C THR A 323 -18.32 -0.93 -2.39
N GLY A 324 -17.26 -0.22 -1.98
CA GLY A 324 -17.12 0.31 -0.63
C GLY A 324 -16.29 -0.56 0.31
N TRP A 325 -15.68 -1.63 -0.16
CA TRP A 325 -14.62 -2.26 0.58
C TRP A 325 -13.44 -1.31 0.63
N ARG A 326 -12.86 -1.10 1.81
CA ARG A 326 -11.80 -0.11 1.99
C ARG A 326 -10.49 -0.76 2.42
N GLY A 327 -9.41 -0.44 1.70
CA GLY A 327 -8.07 -0.95 1.94
C GLY A 327 -7.06 -0.28 1.02
N GLY A 328 -5.81 -0.74 1.04
CA GLY A 328 -4.74 -0.29 0.16
C GLY A 328 -4.81 -0.93 -1.22
N HIS A 329 -4.36 -0.22 -2.22
CA HIS A 329 -4.32 -0.71 -3.61
C HIS A 329 -2.88 -0.88 -4.15
N ILE A 330 -1.89 -0.55 -3.34
CA ILE A 330 -0.48 -0.55 -3.77
C ILE A 330 0.01 -1.99 -3.94
N PHE A 331 -0.16 -2.85 -2.93
CA PHE A 331 0.28 -4.24 -3.03
C PHE A 331 -0.45 -5.04 -4.12
N PRO A 332 -1.78 -4.96 -4.30
CA PRO A 332 -2.44 -5.55 -5.46
C PRO A 332 -1.87 -5.08 -6.79
N GLY A 333 -1.52 -3.79 -6.88
CA GLY A 333 -0.87 -3.22 -8.05
C GLY A 333 0.53 -3.78 -8.30
N VAL A 334 1.36 -3.88 -7.26
CA VAL A 334 2.70 -4.49 -7.35
C VAL A 334 2.59 -5.94 -7.82
N PHE A 335 1.70 -6.74 -7.22
CA PHE A 335 1.43 -8.11 -7.64
C PHE A 335 1.05 -8.20 -9.14
N SER A 336 0.16 -7.30 -9.59
CA SER A 336 -0.25 -7.27 -11.00
C SER A 336 0.90 -6.92 -11.93
N GLY A 337 1.78 -5.98 -11.53
CA GLY A 337 2.98 -5.64 -12.26
C GLY A 337 3.94 -6.82 -12.36
N VAL A 338 4.15 -7.57 -11.27
CA VAL A 338 4.97 -8.78 -11.24
C VAL A 338 4.41 -9.85 -12.17
N SER A 339 3.12 -10.14 -12.11
CA SER A 339 2.46 -11.14 -12.96
C SER A 339 2.57 -10.79 -14.45
N MET A 340 2.33 -9.52 -14.81
CA MET A 340 2.49 -9.04 -16.19
C MET A 340 3.95 -9.10 -16.64
N GLY A 341 4.88 -8.73 -15.76
CA GLY A 341 6.31 -8.81 -16.03
C GLY A 341 6.75 -10.23 -16.40
N TYR A 342 6.30 -11.23 -15.65
CA TYR A 342 6.57 -12.64 -15.99
C TYR A 342 5.95 -13.06 -17.33
N ALA A 343 4.71 -12.62 -17.61
CA ALA A 343 4.08 -12.91 -18.91
C ALA A 343 4.88 -12.32 -20.08
N LEU A 344 5.33 -11.08 -19.95
CA LEU A 344 6.12 -10.41 -20.99
C LEU A 344 7.52 -11.02 -21.13
N SER A 345 8.14 -11.44 -20.02
CA SER A 345 9.40 -12.20 -20.04
C SER A 345 9.26 -13.48 -20.89
N ALA A 346 8.19 -14.23 -20.67
CA ALA A 346 7.93 -15.45 -21.43
C ALA A 346 7.60 -15.19 -22.92
N ILE A 347 6.89 -14.09 -23.25
CA ILE A 347 6.56 -13.72 -24.64
C ILE A 347 7.83 -13.33 -25.41
N PHE A 348 8.67 -12.49 -24.83
CA PHE A 348 9.80 -11.89 -25.54
C PHE A 348 11.12 -12.60 -25.26
N SER A 349 11.12 -13.67 -24.45
CA SER A 349 12.33 -14.41 -24.03
C SER A 349 13.41 -13.49 -23.43
N ILE A 350 12.99 -12.55 -22.58
CA ILE A 350 13.81 -11.58 -21.86
C ILE A 350 13.94 -12.03 -20.41
N ASP A 351 15.05 -11.61 -19.75
CA ASP A 351 15.27 -11.93 -18.33
C ASP A 351 14.04 -11.57 -17.46
N PRO A 352 13.51 -12.51 -16.68
CA PRO A 352 12.28 -12.31 -15.90
C PRO A 352 12.44 -11.26 -14.81
N VAL A 353 13.62 -11.18 -14.14
CA VAL A 353 13.85 -10.21 -13.06
C VAL A 353 13.89 -8.79 -13.61
N VAL A 354 14.54 -8.59 -14.76
CA VAL A 354 14.62 -7.29 -15.43
C VAL A 354 13.23 -6.85 -15.88
N THR A 355 12.48 -7.76 -16.53
CA THR A 355 11.14 -7.46 -17.05
C THR A 355 10.15 -7.12 -15.93
N VAL A 356 10.12 -7.93 -14.88
CA VAL A 356 9.29 -7.68 -13.68
C VAL A 356 9.65 -6.35 -13.03
N THR A 357 10.94 -6.05 -12.88
CA THR A 357 11.41 -4.78 -12.29
C THR A 357 10.90 -3.58 -13.07
N ILE A 358 11.03 -3.59 -14.39
CA ILE A 358 10.63 -2.46 -15.26
C ILE A 358 9.11 -2.27 -15.23
N VAL A 359 8.34 -3.33 -15.48
CA VAL A 359 6.87 -3.25 -15.58
C VAL A 359 6.26 -2.83 -14.26
N THR A 360 6.70 -3.44 -13.14
CA THR A 360 6.19 -3.11 -11.81
C THR A 360 6.53 -1.68 -11.42
N THR A 361 7.76 -1.22 -11.69
CA THR A 361 8.18 0.15 -11.38
C THR A 361 7.42 1.16 -12.22
N ALA A 362 7.26 0.93 -13.52
CA ALA A 362 6.53 1.81 -14.41
C ALA A 362 5.04 1.89 -14.04
N PHE A 363 4.40 0.76 -13.75
CA PHE A 363 3.01 0.71 -13.30
C PHE A 363 2.81 1.47 -11.99
N THR A 364 3.61 1.13 -10.96
CA THR A 364 3.49 1.73 -9.62
C THR A 364 3.73 3.24 -9.66
N SER A 365 4.75 3.68 -10.40
CA SER A 365 5.04 5.11 -10.57
C SER A 365 3.94 5.85 -11.34
N SER A 366 3.33 5.18 -12.31
CA SER A 366 2.17 5.69 -13.03
C SER A 366 0.95 5.86 -12.13
N VAL A 367 0.69 4.93 -11.21
CA VAL A 367 -0.42 4.99 -10.26
C VAL A 367 -0.18 6.06 -9.19
N LEU A 368 1.01 6.07 -8.56
CA LEU A 368 1.36 7.00 -7.48
C LEU A 368 1.64 8.43 -7.99
N ARG A 369 1.87 8.63 -9.29
CA ARG A 369 2.29 9.94 -9.87
C ARG A 369 3.54 10.53 -9.21
N ASN A 370 4.32 9.72 -8.50
CA ASN A 370 5.51 10.14 -7.79
C ASN A 370 6.64 9.12 -7.97
N ALA A 371 7.67 9.50 -8.74
CA ALA A 371 8.81 8.64 -9.04
C ALA A 371 9.66 8.36 -7.79
N VAL A 372 9.86 9.37 -6.92
CA VAL A 372 10.70 9.24 -5.72
C VAL A 372 10.07 8.25 -4.74
N VAL A 373 8.79 8.42 -4.43
CA VAL A 373 8.05 7.49 -3.55
C VAL A 373 8.09 6.07 -4.11
N THR A 374 7.90 5.90 -5.43
CA THR A 374 7.94 4.58 -6.07
C THR A 374 9.31 3.92 -5.94
N LEU A 375 10.39 4.67 -6.17
CA LEU A 375 11.74 4.13 -6.05
C LEU A 375 12.06 3.71 -4.62
N LEU A 376 11.75 4.57 -3.65
CA LEU A 376 11.98 4.28 -2.25
C LEU A 376 11.14 3.11 -1.74
N LEU A 377 9.95 2.90 -2.32
CA LEU A 377 9.11 1.74 -2.06
C LEU A 377 9.70 0.44 -2.62
N LEU A 378 10.13 0.45 -3.88
CA LEU A 378 10.46 -0.77 -4.60
C LEU A 378 11.95 -1.15 -4.55
N VAL A 379 12.84 -0.25 -4.11
CA VAL A 379 14.29 -0.50 -4.09
C VAL A 379 14.72 -1.71 -3.25
N LEU A 380 13.93 -2.08 -2.25
CA LEU A 380 14.21 -3.25 -1.40
C LEU A 380 13.67 -4.56 -1.98
N PHE A 381 12.76 -4.48 -2.96
CA PHE A 381 12.20 -5.67 -3.61
C PHE A 381 13.09 -6.15 -4.76
N PHE A 382 13.76 -5.26 -5.45
CA PHE A 382 14.53 -5.56 -6.65
C PHE A 382 16.04 -5.43 -6.43
N PRO A 383 16.87 -6.13 -7.24
CA PRO A 383 18.33 -6.05 -7.13
C PRO A 383 18.83 -4.61 -7.27
N SER A 384 19.73 -4.20 -6.37
CA SER A 384 20.29 -2.83 -6.34
C SER A 384 20.99 -2.43 -7.63
N SER A 385 21.55 -3.39 -8.37
CA SER A 385 22.17 -3.17 -9.68
C SER A 385 21.19 -2.74 -10.78
N LEU A 386 19.87 -2.92 -10.58
CA LEU A 386 18.81 -2.45 -11.48
C LEU A 386 18.25 -1.07 -11.11
N ILE A 387 18.79 -0.40 -10.09
CA ILE A 387 18.29 0.92 -9.62
C ILE A 387 18.26 1.94 -10.77
N TRP A 388 19.27 1.95 -11.65
CA TRP A 388 19.31 2.89 -12.76
C TRP A 388 18.17 2.66 -13.79
N ILE A 389 17.78 1.41 -14.01
CA ILE A 389 16.61 1.06 -14.84
C ILE A 389 15.32 1.49 -14.14
N MET A 390 15.23 1.23 -12.84
CA MET A 390 14.09 1.68 -12.03
C MET A 390 13.94 3.20 -12.05
N LEU A 391 15.05 3.95 -12.00
CA LEU A 391 15.05 5.42 -12.13
C LEU A 391 14.43 5.84 -13.46
N ILE A 392 14.90 5.28 -14.58
CA ILE A 392 14.35 5.59 -15.92
C ILE A 392 12.85 5.26 -15.95
N ALA A 393 12.47 4.06 -15.53
CA ALA A 393 11.08 3.61 -15.53
C ALA A 393 10.19 4.50 -14.65
N ALA A 394 10.62 4.84 -13.44
CA ALA A 394 9.85 5.64 -12.52
C ALA A 394 9.65 7.09 -12.99
N PHE A 395 10.73 7.76 -13.38
CA PHE A 395 10.65 9.17 -13.81
C PHE A 395 9.91 9.34 -15.12
N LEU A 396 10.16 8.47 -16.10
CA LEU A 396 9.49 8.55 -17.40
C LEU A 396 7.99 8.31 -17.27
N SER A 397 7.59 7.27 -16.54
CA SER A 397 6.17 6.94 -16.38
C SER A 397 5.41 7.98 -15.56
N ALA A 398 5.98 8.47 -14.44
CA ALA A 398 5.38 9.55 -13.66
C ALA A 398 5.23 10.84 -14.49
N TYR A 399 6.26 11.20 -15.27
CA TYR A 399 6.23 12.39 -16.12
C TYR A 399 5.13 12.31 -17.18
N VAL A 400 5.06 11.18 -17.90
CA VAL A 400 4.06 10.97 -18.96
C VAL A 400 2.65 11.12 -18.40
N LEU A 401 2.35 10.50 -17.26
CA LEU A 401 1.00 10.54 -16.71
C LEU A 401 0.67 11.87 -16.03
N LYS A 402 1.60 12.55 -15.37
CA LYS A 402 1.37 13.93 -14.88
C LYS A 402 1.01 14.88 -16.02
N ARG A 403 1.70 14.74 -17.17
CA ARG A 403 1.42 15.57 -18.35
C ARG A 403 0.09 15.22 -19.01
N TRP A 404 -0.32 13.95 -19.00
CA TRP A 404 -1.61 13.50 -19.48
C TRP A 404 -2.75 14.09 -18.65
N ASP A 405 -2.67 14.00 -17.33
CA ASP A 405 -3.68 14.53 -16.40
C ASP A 405 -3.81 16.07 -16.53
N SER A 406 -2.70 16.79 -16.70
CA SER A 406 -2.70 18.23 -16.88
C SER A 406 -3.38 18.70 -18.18
N ARG A 407 -3.35 17.88 -19.24
CA ARG A 407 -4.07 18.14 -20.49
C ARG A 407 -5.58 17.88 -20.35
N GLY A 408 -5.96 16.77 -19.71
CA GLY A 408 -7.36 16.44 -19.45
C GLY A 408 -8.08 17.52 -18.62
N ASN A 409 -7.42 18.00 -17.55
CA ASN A 409 -7.98 19.09 -16.72
C ASN A 409 -8.13 20.42 -17.47
N LYS A 410 -7.24 20.72 -18.41
CA LYS A 410 -7.40 21.92 -19.28
C LYS A 410 -8.57 21.80 -20.24
N GLU A 411 -8.80 20.63 -20.81
CA GLU A 411 -9.94 20.40 -21.72
C GLU A 411 -11.29 20.45 -20.97
N GLU A 412 -11.35 19.92 -19.73
CA GLU A 412 -12.56 20.03 -18.90
C GLU A 412 -12.83 21.47 -18.44
N SER A 413 -11.80 22.24 -18.13
CA SER A 413 -11.96 23.66 -17.76
C SER A 413 -12.44 24.51 -18.95
N VAL A 414 -11.94 24.22 -20.15
CA VAL A 414 -12.41 24.89 -21.36
C VAL A 414 -13.88 24.54 -21.73
N LYS A 415 -14.27 23.27 -21.56
CA LYS A 415 -15.66 22.81 -21.77
C LYS A 415 -16.65 23.34 -20.74
N LYS A 416 -16.22 23.79 -19.57
CA LYS A 416 -17.08 24.45 -18.55
C LYS A 416 -17.23 25.95 -18.78
N VAL A 417 -16.45 26.55 -19.67
CA VAL A 417 -16.45 27.98 -19.98
C VAL A 417 -17.21 28.26 -21.30
N ILE A 418 -17.47 27.21 -22.10
CA ILE A 418 -18.35 27.24 -23.29
C ILE A 418 -19.74 26.67 -22.91
#